data_d6b20a6f2f3f71bb68159b1f99522e76
#
_entry.id   d6b20a6f2f3f71bb68159b1f99522e76
#
_cell.length_a   1.000
_cell.length_b   1.000
_cell.length_c   1.000
_cell.angle_alpha   90.00
_cell.angle_beta   90.00
_cell.angle_gamma   90.00
#
_symmetry.space_group_name_H-M   'P 1'
#
loop_
_entity.id
_entity.type
_entity.pdbx_description
1 polymer ?
#
loop_
_entity_poly.entity_id
_entity_poly.type
_entity_poly.pdbx_seq_one_letter_code
_entity_poly.pdbx_strand_id
1 'polypeptide(L)'
;FSALCDRRLVQSMYGECDVLLERVLLTLHGEAHTARRAIEWKLFRRDFARYYESEVYPRTLSQALSPYLQQGHLDLPEFGFRVNINLSADIAGIDRTQGSPEETDTLVRLTRKFSEGATLFHSTRDKDIVREEVSAALAEFDQTFLTPSKRRRELILEHIESGAAAEDDMPRDILSVL
;
A
#
# COMPACT_ATOMS: atom_id res chain seq x y z
N PHE A 1 -17.25 -4.02 26.10
CA PHE A 1 -16.39 -2.82 26.01
C PHE A 1 -15.06 -2.99 26.78
N SER A 2 -15.07 -3.61 27.97
CA SER A 2 -13.88 -3.82 28.79
C SER A 2 -12.81 -4.69 28.11
N ALA A 3 -13.20 -5.70 27.34
CA ALA A 3 -12.25 -6.56 26.61
C ALA A 3 -11.45 -5.79 25.57
N LEU A 4 -12.05 -4.84 24.84
CA LEU A 4 -11.36 -4.03 23.83
C LEU A 4 -10.32 -3.07 24.44
N CYS A 5 -10.42 -2.79 25.73
CA CYS A 5 -9.50 -1.93 26.48
C CYS A 5 -8.47 -2.74 27.30
N ASP A 6 -8.54 -4.07 27.29
CA ASP A 6 -7.63 -4.91 28.07
C ASP A 6 -6.28 -5.06 27.35
N ARG A 7 -5.24 -4.43 27.91
CA ARG A 7 -3.88 -4.43 27.34
C ARG A 7 -3.21 -5.81 27.31
N ARG A 8 -3.79 -6.81 27.96
CA ARG A 8 -3.30 -8.20 27.92
C ARG A 8 -3.76 -8.93 26.66
N LEU A 9 -4.78 -8.42 25.97
CA LEU A 9 -5.25 -9.00 24.73
C LEU A 9 -4.39 -8.50 23.57
N VAL A 10 -3.87 -9.44 22.79
CA VAL A 10 -3.04 -9.18 21.61
C VAL A 10 -3.66 -9.82 20.39
N GLN A 11 -3.41 -9.25 19.21
CA GLN A 11 -3.84 -9.81 17.94
C GLN A 11 -3.03 -11.08 17.64
N SER A 12 -3.70 -12.21 17.43
CA SER A 12 -3.05 -13.50 17.16
C SER A 12 -3.14 -13.97 15.70
N MET A 13 -4.18 -13.55 14.96
CA MET A 13 -4.44 -14.07 13.61
C MET A 13 -3.33 -13.75 12.60
N TYR A 14 -2.67 -12.61 12.77
CA TYR A 14 -1.66 -12.13 11.81
C TYR A 14 -0.23 -12.61 12.12
N GLY A 15 -0.03 -13.34 13.22
CA GLY A 15 1.29 -13.89 13.58
C GLY A 15 1.74 -15.08 12.74
N GLU A 16 0.88 -15.62 11.88
CA GLU A 16 1.18 -16.77 11.02
C GLU A 16 2.07 -16.41 9.81
N CYS A 17 2.08 -15.14 9.40
CA CYS A 17 2.89 -14.65 8.28
C CYS A 17 3.71 -13.41 8.71
N ASP A 18 4.67 -13.63 9.59
CA ASP A 18 5.57 -12.61 10.12
C ASP A 18 6.38 -11.91 9.01
N VAL A 19 6.82 -12.64 7.98
CA VAL A 19 7.54 -12.09 6.83
C VAL A 19 6.80 -10.89 6.18
N LEU A 20 5.46 -10.88 6.22
CA LEU A 20 4.63 -9.80 5.67
C LEU A 20 4.17 -8.82 6.75
N LEU A 21 3.85 -9.29 7.96
CA LEU A 21 3.03 -8.56 8.93
C LEU A 21 3.75 -8.26 10.26
N GLU A 22 5.03 -8.63 10.43
CA GLU A 22 5.75 -8.48 11.71
C GLU A 22 5.74 -7.03 12.24
N ARG A 23 5.83 -6.05 11.36
CA ARG A 23 6.02 -4.63 11.73
C ARG A 23 4.89 -3.70 11.28
N VAL A 24 3.72 -4.26 10.96
CA VAL A 24 2.56 -3.46 10.62
C VAL A 24 1.80 -3.02 11.87
N LEU A 25 1.03 -1.93 11.76
CA LEU A 25 0.31 -1.36 12.90
C LEU A 25 -0.59 -2.38 13.62
N LEU A 26 -1.17 -3.34 12.89
CA LEU A 26 -2.04 -4.39 13.43
C LEU A 26 -1.34 -5.36 14.38
N THR A 27 -0.03 -5.53 14.24
CA THR A 27 0.78 -6.49 15.03
C THR A 27 1.63 -5.80 16.09
N LEU A 28 1.75 -4.48 16.04
CA LEU A 28 2.47 -3.70 17.03
C LEU A 28 1.64 -3.49 18.30
N HIS A 29 2.33 -3.42 19.45
CA HIS A 29 1.71 -3.22 20.76
C HIS A 29 2.48 -2.15 21.56
N GLY A 30 1.81 -1.58 22.59
CA GLY A 30 2.43 -0.66 23.54
C GLY A 30 3.00 0.60 22.88
N GLU A 31 4.21 0.97 23.26
CA GLU A 31 4.90 2.18 22.78
C GLU A 31 5.18 2.14 21.27
N ALA A 32 5.59 0.98 20.73
CA ALA A 32 5.84 0.82 19.31
C ALA A 32 4.59 1.09 18.46
N HIS A 33 3.43 0.58 18.89
CA HIS A 33 2.15 0.88 18.26
C HIS A 33 1.82 2.37 18.33
N THR A 34 2.01 3.01 19.52
CA THR A 34 1.70 4.43 19.71
C THR A 34 2.58 5.32 18.84
N ALA A 35 3.88 5.03 18.79
CA ALA A 35 4.83 5.77 17.97
C ALA A 35 4.49 5.65 16.46
N ARG A 36 4.26 4.43 15.99
CA ARG A 36 3.89 4.17 14.60
C ARG A 36 2.57 4.86 14.22
N ARG A 37 1.55 4.76 15.09
CA ARG A 37 0.27 5.41 14.87
C ARG A 37 0.36 6.93 14.82
N ALA A 38 1.23 7.54 15.62
CA ALA A 38 1.43 8.99 15.59
C ALA A 38 1.95 9.49 14.24
N ILE A 39 2.80 8.70 13.58
CA ILE A 39 3.29 9.00 12.22
C ILE A 39 2.16 8.83 11.20
N GLU A 40 1.51 7.67 11.21
CA GLU A 40 0.46 7.34 10.25
C GLU A 40 -0.79 8.23 10.39
N TRP A 41 -1.07 8.76 11.62
CA TRP A 41 -2.19 9.66 11.86
C TRP A 41 -2.19 10.92 10.97
N LYS A 42 -1.01 11.37 10.54
CA LYS A 42 -0.87 12.52 9.65
C LYS A 42 -1.63 12.33 8.33
N LEU A 43 -1.70 11.09 7.84
CA LEU A 43 -2.36 10.72 6.58
C LEU A 43 -3.90 10.72 6.68
N PHE A 44 -4.43 10.57 7.89
CA PHE A 44 -5.88 10.56 8.15
C PHE A 44 -6.42 11.96 8.48
N ARG A 45 -5.61 13.00 8.30
CA ARG A 45 -6.06 14.38 8.47
C ARG A 45 -7.04 14.76 7.38
N ARG A 46 -7.92 15.70 7.69
CA ARG A 46 -8.99 16.15 6.80
C ARG A 46 -8.49 16.76 5.49
N ASP A 47 -7.33 17.43 5.54
CA ASP A 47 -6.67 17.99 4.36
C ASP A 47 -6.14 16.91 3.41
N PHE A 48 -5.56 15.82 3.93
CA PHE A 48 -5.17 14.66 3.14
C PHE A 48 -6.38 13.95 2.53
N ALA A 49 -7.42 13.70 3.32
CA ALA A 49 -8.65 13.07 2.83
C ALA A 49 -9.26 13.87 1.65
N ARG A 50 -9.33 15.19 1.77
CA ARG A 50 -9.80 16.07 0.69
C ARG A 50 -8.93 16.02 -0.56
N TYR A 51 -7.61 16.01 -0.38
CA TYR A 51 -6.67 15.86 -1.50
C TYR A 51 -6.88 14.54 -2.25
N TYR A 52 -7.01 13.43 -1.53
CA TYR A 52 -7.30 12.14 -2.16
C TYR A 52 -8.66 12.13 -2.87
N GLU A 53 -9.68 12.72 -2.26
CA GLU A 53 -11.03 12.79 -2.84
C GLU A 53 -11.08 13.65 -4.13
N SER A 54 -10.39 14.80 -4.13
CA SER A 54 -10.48 15.75 -5.25
C SER A 54 -9.45 15.53 -6.36
N GLU A 55 -8.26 15.03 -6.03
CA GLU A 55 -7.15 14.95 -6.98
C GLU A 55 -6.78 13.51 -7.33
N VAL A 56 -6.55 12.66 -6.32
CA VAL A 56 -5.99 11.33 -6.55
C VAL A 56 -7.05 10.37 -7.11
N TYR A 57 -8.17 10.25 -6.41
CA TYR A 57 -9.22 9.29 -6.78
C TYR A 57 -9.79 9.53 -8.19
N PRO A 58 -10.19 10.76 -8.61
CA PRO A 58 -10.72 10.98 -9.94
C PRO A 58 -9.71 10.67 -11.05
N ARG A 59 -8.45 11.02 -10.83
CA ARG A 59 -7.35 10.75 -11.78
C ARG A 59 -7.14 9.23 -11.92
N THR A 60 -6.98 8.51 -10.83
CA THR A 60 -6.73 7.06 -10.82
C THR A 60 -7.91 6.31 -11.44
N LEU A 61 -9.14 6.70 -11.10
CA LEU A 61 -10.34 6.12 -11.66
C LEU A 61 -10.43 6.35 -13.19
N SER A 62 -10.20 7.58 -13.64
CA SER A 62 -10.24 7.92 -15.06
C SER A 62 -9.18 7.15 -15.86
N GLN A 63 -7.97 7.03 -15.36
CA GLN A 63 -6.91 6.25 -15.99
C GLN A 63 -7.29 4.76 -16.08
N ALA A 64 -7.80 4.19 -14.99
CA ALA A 64 -8.19 2.78 -14.95
C ALA A 64 -9.41 2.48 -15.85
N LEU A 65 -10.31 3.44 -16.03
CA LEU A 65 -11.54 3.29 -16.85
C LEU A 65 -11.26 3.43 -18.36
N SER A 66 -10.26 4.21 -18.73
CA SER A 66 -9.99 4.56 -20.13
C SER A 66 -9.93 3.37 -21.10
N PRO A 67 -9.24 2.24 -20.81
CA PRO A 67 -9.21 1.07 -21.70
C PRO A 67 -10.60 0.44 -21.91
N TYR A 68 -11.42 0.40 -20.88
CA TYR A 68 -12.76 -0.20 -20.94
C TYR A 68 -13.76 0.64 -21.70
N LEU A 69 -13.61 1.96 -21.71
CA LEU A 69 -14.43 2.85 -22.55
C LEU A 69 -14.24 2.56 -24.04
N GLN A 70 -13.02 2.18 -24.44
CA GLN A 70 -12.73 1.79 -25.82
C GLN A 70 -13.31 0.41 -26.17
N GLN A 71 -13.34 -0.50 -25.19
CA GLN A 71 -13.87 -1.86 -25.36
C GLN A 71 -15.42 -1.89 -25.32
N GLY A 72 -16.07 -0.89 -24.73
CA GLY A 72 -17.51 -0.79 -24.57
C GLY A 72 -18.12 -1.73 -23.51
N HIS A 73 -17.30 -2.47 -22.76
CA HIS A 73 -17.73 -3.34 -21.65
C HIS A 73 -16.63 -3.48 -20.62
N LEU A 74 -17.00 -3.85 -19.38
CA LEU A 74 -16.07 -4.18 -18.30
C LEU A 74 -16.68 -5.25 -17.39
N ASP A 75 -15.81 -6.05 -16.76
CA ASP A 75 -16.13 -6.86 -15.59
C ASP A 75 -16.02 -6.00 -14.35
N LEU A 76 -17.12 -5.72 -13.67
CA LEU A 76 -17.17 -4.75 -12.56
C LEU A 76 -16.34 -5.20 -11.34
N PRO A 77 -16.40 -6.46 -10.88
CA PRO A 77 -15.53 -6.96 -9.82
C PRO A 77 -14.04 -6.83 -10.13
N GLU A 78 -13.61 -7.26 -11.30
CA GLU A 78 -12.18 -7.16 -11.70
C GLU A 78 -11.74 -5.70 -11.83
N PHE A 79 -12.56 -4.86 -12.47
CA PHE A 79 -12.30 -3.43 -12.56
C PHE A 79 -12.18 -2.77 -11.19
N GLY A 80 -13.14 -3.04 -10.28
CA GLY A 80 -13.12 -2.50 -8.92
C GLY A 80 -11.90 -2.93 -8.14
N PHE A 81 -11.47 -4.19 -8.29
CA PHE A 81 -10.26 -4.69 -7.66
C PHE A 81 -9.00 -3.95 -8.18
N ARG A 82 -8.86 -3.78 -9.49
CA ARG A 82 -7.75 -3.06 -10.13
C ARG A 82 -7.70 -1.58 -9.71
N VAL A 83 -8.84 -0.90 -9.70
CA VAL A 83 -8.93 0.49 -9.22
C VAL A 83 -8.49 0.60 -7.76
N ASN A 84 -8.96 -0.31 -6.91
CA ASN A 84 -8.58 -0.33 -5.50
C ASN A 84 -7.06 -0.54 -5.29
N ILE A 85 -6.46 -1.45 -6.05
CA ILE A 85 -5.00 -1.68 -6.00
C ILE A 85 -4.25 -0.43 -6.44
N ASN A 86 -4.64 0.19 -7.55
CA ASN A 86 -4.00 1.39 -8.05
C ASN A 86 -4.13 2.57 -7.06
N LEU A 87 -5.32 2.75 -6.48
CA LEU A 87 -5.57 3.78 -5.48
C LEU A 87 -4.74 3.53 -4.19
N SER A 88 -4.67 2.28 -3.75
CA SER A 88 -3.85 1.89 -2.60
C SER A 88 -2.36 2.16 -2.86
N ALA A 89 -1.87 1.89 -4.08
CA ALA A 89 -0.50 2.20 -4.48
C ALA A 89 -0.25 3.72 -4.45
N ASP A 90 -1.16 4.53 -5.00
CA ASP A 90 -1.06 6.00 -4.98
C ASP A 90 -1.01 6.55 -3.54
N ILE A 91 -1.88 6.04 -2.64
CA ILE A 91 -1.91 6.44 -1.23
C ILE A 91 -0.65 5.98 -0.48
N ALA A 92 -0.18 4.77 -0.78
CA ALA A 92 1.03 4.23 -0.17
C ALA A 92 2.31 4.95 -0.65
N GLY A 93 2.27 5.63 -1.78
CA GLY A 93 3.44 6.25 -2.40
C GLY A 93 4.22 5.28 -3.28
N ILE A 94 3.56 4.25 -3.79
CA ILE A 94 4.14 3.29 -4.72
C ILE A 94 3.95 3.82 -6.14
N ASP A 95 5.05 4.26 -6.72
CA ASP A 95 5.03 4.84 -8.05
C ASP A 95 4.81 3.76 -9.12
N ARG A 96 3.89 4.05 -10.03
CA ARG A 96 3.65 3.29 -11.24
C ARG A 96 4.19 4.11 -12.41
N THR A 97 5.47 3.96 -12.68
CA THR A 97 6.22 4.86 -13.58
C THR A 97 5.79 4.74 -15.04
N GLN A 98 5.30 3.57 -15.43
CA GLN A 98 4.83 3.32 -16.80
C GLN A 98 3.33 3.63 -16.94
N GLY A 99 2.55 3.55 -15.84
CA GLY A 99 1.09 3.68 -15.85
C GLY A 99 0.40 2.67 -16.77
N SER A 100 1.09 1.55 -17.06
CA SER A 100 0.65 0.57 -18.06
C SER A 100 -0.28 -0.48 -17.44
N PRO A 101 -1.11 -1.15 -18.26
CA PRO A 101 -1.90 -2.29 -17.82
C PRO A 101 -1.06 -3.41 -17.22
N GLU A 102 0.12 -3.70 -17.77
CA GLU A 102 1.04 -4.75 -17.34
C GLU A 102 1.64 -4.44 -15.97
N GLU A 103 1.94 -3.18 -15.69
CA GLU A 103 2.38 -2.72 -14.38
C GLU A 103 1.28 -2.93 -13.33
N THR A 104 0.02 -2.61 -13.68
CA THR A 104 -1.14 -2.90 -12.84
C THR A 104 -1.35 -4.41 -12.64
N ASP A 105 -1.18 -5.23 -13.69
CA ASP A 105 -1.28 -6.70 -13.59
C ASP A 105 -0.24 -7.27 -12.62
N THR A 106 0.97 -6.72 -12.64
CA THR A 106 2.03 -7.11 -11.70
C THR A 106 1.64 -6.77 -10.27
N LEU A 107 1.16 -5.55 -10.00
CA LEU A 107 0.67 -5.16 -8.68
C LEU A 107 -0.50 -6.03 -8.21
N VAL A 108 -1.46 -6.31 -9.07
CA VAL A 108 -2.60 -7.18 -8.79
C VAL A 108 -2.13 -8.58 -8.38
N ARG A 109 -1.21 -9.17 -9.15
CA ARG A 109 -0.65 -10.48 -8.87
C ARG A 109 0.07 -10.53 -7.53
N LEU A 110 0.93 -9.55 -7.25
CA LEU A 110 1.67 -9.45 -5.99
C LEU A 110 0.73 -9.24 -4.80
N THR A 111 -0.26 -8.34 -4.93
CA THR A 111 -1.23 -8.07 -3.87
C THR A 111 -2.09 -9.28 -3.54
N ARG A 112 -2.43 -10.12 -4.54
CA ARG A 112 -3.12 -11.40 -4.28
C ARG A 112 -2.27 -12.33 -3.42
N LYS A 113 -0.94 -12.40 -3.64
CA LYS A 113 -0.03 -13.16 -2.79
C LYS A 113 0.05 -12.59 -1.37
N PHE A 114 0.10 -11.26 -1.23
CA PHE A 114 0.07 -10.62 0.08
C PHE A 114 -1.25 -10.87 0.82
N SER A 115 -2.38 -10.84 0.11
CA SER A 115 -3.69 -11.15 0.70
C SER A 115 -3.77 -12.59 1.20
N GLU A 116 -3.21 -13.56 0.45
CA GLU A 116 -3.12 -14.96 0.87
C GLU A 116 -2.25 -15.09 2.13
N GLY A 117 -1.09 -14.42 2.17
CA GLY A 117 -0.22 -14.38 3.33
C GLY A 117 -0.88 -13.72 4.55
N ALA A 118 -1.56 -12.59 4.36
CA ALA A 118 -2.25 -11.90 5.44
C ALA A 118 -3.39 -12.73 6.06
N THR A 119 -3.97 -13.65 5.30
CA THR A 119 -5.03 -14.54 5.74
C THR A 119 -4.57 -16.01 5.91
N LEU A 120 -3.29 -16.23 6.12
CA LEU A 120 -2.65 -17.54 6.18
C LEU A 120 -3.27 -18.46 7.25
N PHE A 121 -3.78 -17.88 8.34
CA PHE A 121 -4.52 -18.62 9.37
C PHE A 121 -5.69 -19.43 8.79
N HIS A 122 -6.34 -18.91 7.76
CA HIS A 122 -7.49 -19.54 7.10
C HIS A 122 -7.10 -20.39 5.87
N SER A 123 -5.83 -20.44 5.50
CA SER A 123 -5.39 -21.18 4.31
C SER A 123 -5.53 -22.68 4.52
N THR A 124 -6.02 -23.37 3.48
CA THR A 124 -6.03 -24.84 3.40
C THR A 124 -4.79 -25.38 2.69
N ARG A 125 -3.93 -24.50 2.16
CA ARG A 125 -2.66 -24.84 1.54
C ARG A 125 -1.59 -25.07 2.62
N ASP A 126 -0.50 -25.72 2.22
CA ASP A 126 0.70 -25.80 3.05
C ASP A 126 1.22 -24.38 3.37
N LYS A 127 1.32 -24.07 4.66
CA LYS A 127 1.65 -22.73 5.14
C LYS A 127 3.09 -22.34 4.81
N ASP A 128 4.01 -23.29 4.78
CA ASP A 128 5.41 -23.01 4.48
C ASP A 128 5.59 -22.67 3.01
N ILE A 129 4.89 -23.37 2.12
CA ILE A 129 4.85 -23.03 0.69
C ILE A 129 4.29 -21.62 0.49
N VAL A 130 3.20 -21.27 1.18
CA VAL A 130 2.61 -19.91 1.06
C VAL A 130 3.59 -18.86 1.57
N ARG A 131 4.29 -19.10 2.67
CA ARG A 131 5.32 -18.16 3.19
C ARG A 131 6.46 -17.94 2.20
N GLU A 132 6.94 -19.00 1.57
CA GLU A 132 7.97 -18.90 0.52
C GLU A 132 7.48 -18.09 -0.68
N GLU A 133 6.26 -18.34 -1.16
CA GLU A 133 5.64 -17.58 -2.25
C GLU A 133 5.46 -16.10 -1.89
N VAL A 134 5.06 -15.79 -0.66
CA VAL A 134 4.93 -14.41 -0.15
C VAL A 134 6.30 -13.73 -0.05
N SER A 135 7.32 -14.44 0.43
CA SER A 135 8.69 -13.92 0.50
C SER A 135 9.24 -13.57 -0.88
N ALA A 136 9.03 -14.44 -1.87
CA ALA A 136 9.41 -14.18 -3.25
C ALA A 136 8.64 -12.98 -3.84
N ALA A 137 7.34 -12.89 -3.57
CA ALA A 137 6.51 -11.77 -4.00
C ALA A 137 6.93 -10.44 -3.36
N LEU A 138 7.35 -10.44 -2.08
CA LEU A 138 7.89 -9.26 -1.39
C LEU A 138 9.21 -8.80 -2.00
N ALA A 139 10.11 -9.73 -2.32
CA ALA A 139 11.37 -9.40 -2.97
C ALA A 139 11.14 -8.78 -4.36
N GLU A 140 10.21 -9.33 -5.14
CA GLU A 140 9.83 -8.78 -6.45
C GLU A 140 9.19 -7.38 -6.29
N PHE A 141 8.29 -7.20 -5.32
CA PHE A 141 7.65 -5.92 -5.03
C PHE A 141 8.66 -4.85 -4.62
N ASP A 142 9.62 -5.21 -3.76
CA ASP A 142 10.67 -4.29 -3.32
C ASP A 142 11.51 -3.80 -4.49
N GLN A 143 11.97 -4.71 -5.34
CA GLN A 143 12.80 -4.39 -6.49
C GLN A 143 12.06 -3.58 -7.57
N THR A 144 10.80 -3.96 -7.85
CA THR A 144 10.03 -3.39 -8.97
C THR A 144 9.39 -2.06 -8.60
N PHE A 145 8.93 -1.90 -7.37
CA PHE A 145 8.10 -0.77 -6.96
C PHE A 145 8.66 0.01 -5.76
N LEU A 146 8.95 -0.66 -4.63
CA LEU A 146 9.24 0.05 -3.39
C LEU A 146 10.58 0.77 -3.43
N THR A 147 11.65 0.09 -3.82
CA THR A 147 12.99 0.68 -3.94
C THR A 147 13.03 1.84 -4.94
N PRO A 148 12.49 1.74 -6.16
CA PRO A 148 12.39 2.90 -7.07
C PRO A 148 11.56 4.05 -6.50
N SER A 149 10.46 3.76 -5.81
CA SER A 149 9.61 4.78 -5.20
C SER A 149 10.33 5.53 -4.07
N LYS A 150 11.06 4.83 -3.21
CA LYS A 150 11.92 5.44 -2.18
C LYS A 150 12.98 6.34 -2.80
N ARG A 151 13.70 5.84 -3.80
CA ARG A 151 14.75 6.59 -4.48
C ARG A 151 14.23 7.89 -5.08
N ARG A 152 13.03 7.87 -5.64
CA ARG A 152 12.40 9.09 -6.15
C ARG A 152 12.13 10.13 -5.05
N ARG A 153 11.64 9.71 -3.86
CA ARG A 153 11.42 10.63 -2.72
C ARG A 153 12.73 11.20 -2.20
N GLU A 154 13.78 10.40 -2.11
CA GLU A 154 15.11 10.86 -1.75
C GLU A 154 15.61 11.95 -2.71
N LEU A 155 15.46 11.76 -4.02
CA LEU A 155 15.85 12.76 -5.02
C LEU A 155 15.01 14.06 -4.91
N ILE A 156 13.72 13.95 -4.65
CA ILE A 156 12.87 15.14 -4.43
C ILE A 156 13.34 15.88 -3.18
N LEU A 157 13.63 15.17 -2.10
CA LEU A 157 14.13 15.76 -0.86
C LEU A 157 15.48 16.47 -1.07
N GLU A 158 16.43 15.84 -1.77
CA GLU A 158 17.71 16.45 -2.14
C GLU A 158 17.50 17.75 -2.95
N HIS A 159 16.53 17.77 -3.86
CA HIS A 159 16.19 19.00 -4.63
C HIS A 159 15.56 20.09 -3.76
N ILE A 160 14.71 19.72 -2.82
CA ILE A 160 14.12 20.67 -1.85
C ILE A 160 15.22 21.27 -0.98
N GLU A 161 16.11 20.45 -0.41
CA GLU A 161 17.22 20.89 0.44
C GLU A 161 18.21 21.80 -0.29
N SER A 162 18.43 21.58 -1.58
CA SER A 162 19.28 22.43 -2.43
C SER A 162 18.57 23.69 -2.94
N GLY A 163 17.28 23.86 -2.67
CA GLY A 163 16.46 24.97 -3.18
C GLY A 163 16.07 24.87 -4.65
N ALA A 164 16.27 23.70 -5.27
CA ALA A 164 15.89 23.42 -6.66
C ALA A 164 14.41 23.00 -6.82
N ALA A 165 13.72 22.65 -5.74
CA ALA A 165 12.31 22.34 -5.67
C ALA A 165 11.66 22.95 -4.42
N ALA A 166 10.32 23.06 -4.42
CA ALA A 166 9.56 23.55 -3.28
C ALA A 166 9.15 22.38 -2.35
N GLU A 167 8.88 22.69 -1.09
CA GLU A 167 8.36 21.66 -0.14
C GLU A 167 7.04 21.03 -0.63
N ASP A 168 6.21 21.80 -1.33
CA ASP A 168 4.94 21.34 -1.90
C ASP A 168 5.12 20.34 -3.08
N ASP A 169 6.34 20.19 -3.61
CA ASP A 169 6.64 19.20 -4.65
C ASP A 169 6.78 17.78 -4.07
N MET A 170 6.90 17.64 -2.74
CA MET A 170 6.89 16.32 -2.08
C MET A 170 5.50 15.70 -2.18
N PRO A 171 5.38 14.45 -2.69
CA PRO A 171 4.09 13.78 -2.78
C PRO A 171 3.41 13.62 -1.41
N ARG A 172 2.09 13.73 -1.40
CA ARG A 172 1.28 13.55 -0.18
C ARG A 172 0.86 12.08 -0.06
N ASP A 173 1.79 11.23 0.35
CA ASP A 173 1.58 9.77 0.48
C ASP A 173 2.27 9.21 1.72
N ILE A 174 2.03 7.91 2.00
CA ILE A 174 2.59 7.23 3.18
C ILE A 174 4.10 7.22 3.14
N LEU A 175 4.69 6.93 1.99
CA LEU A 175 6.14 6.79 1.84
C LEU A 175 6.87 8.13 2.09
N SER A 176 6.23 9.26 1.75
CA SER A 176 6.77 10.60 1.95
C SER A 176 6.71 11.09 3.40
N VAL A 177 5.91 10.45 4.28
CA VAL A 177 5.79 10.83 5.69
C VAL A 177 6.50 9.88 6.66
N LEU A 178 7.03 8.75 6.17
CA LEU A 178 7.80 7.77 6.94
C LEU A 178 9.28 8.11 6.94
#